data_470956891c555883714833e422953578
#
_entry.id   470956891c555883714833e422953578
#
_cell.length_a   1.000
_cell.length_b   1.000
_cell.length_c   1.000
_cell.angle_alpha   90.00
_cell.angle_beta   90.00
_cell.angle_gamma   90.00
#
_symmetry.space_group_name_H-M   'P 1'
#
loop_
_entity.id
_entity.type
_entity.pdbx_description
1 polymer ?
#
loop_
_entity_poly.entity_id
_entity_poly.type
_entity_poly.pdbx_seq_one_letter_code
_entity_poly.pdbx_strand_id
1 'polypeptide(L)'
;MLSPDSGPISSRAEALLYNADKAQHVDEVVIPALREGKVVVCDRYVDSTIAYQGAGRALDPGEVGQLACWATTGLVPDVTVLLDVDPCEGAGKIAAKDRLEAAGDEFHLRVRQHFLDLAAAHPQRYLVLNARKSRKEISEAICQRVTGLLNG
;
A
#
# COMPACT_ATOMS: atom_id res chain seq x y z
N MET A 1 -16.32 -1.05 6.24
CA MET A 1 -15.59 -2.19 5.63
C MET A 1 -14.51 -2.74 6.55
N LEU A 2 -13.68 -1.92 7.16
CA LEU A 2 -12.62 -2.36 8.12
C LEU A 2 -13.16 -2.71 9.51
N SER A 3 -14.35 -2.24 9.89
CA SER A 3 -14.95 -2.57 11.18
C SER A 3 -15.21 -4.07 11.31
N PRO A 4 -14.85 -4.69 12.45
CA PRO A 4 -15.22 -6.07 12.77
C PRO A 4 -16.72 -6.33 12.69
N ASP A 5 -17.55 -5.32 12.95
CA ASP A 5 -19.01 -5.39 12.95
C ASP A 5 -19.62 -5.53 11.54
N SER A 6 -18.82 -5.36 10.48
CA SER A 6 -19.31 -5.49 9.09
C SER A 6 -19.66 -6.94 8.69
N GLY A 7 -19.46 -7.89 9.58
CA GLY A 7 -19.69 -9.30 9.30
C GLY A 7 -18.67 -9.94 8.35
N PRO A 8 -18.86 -11.19 7.93
CA PRO A 8 -17.93 -11.87 7.02
C PRO A 8 -18.03 -11.28 5.61
N ILE A 9 -16.88 -10.90 5.04
CA ILE A 9 -16.73 -10.43 3.66
C ILE A 9 -15.82 -11.43 2.95
N SER A 10 -16.21 -11.93 1.77
CA SER A 10 -15.35 -12.80 0.98
C SER A 10 -14.13 -12.06 0.46
N SER A 11 -13.01 -12.76 0.25
CA SER A 11 -11.76 -12.14 -0.22
C SER A 11 -11.93 -11.38 -1.54
N ARG A 12 -12.74 -11.91 -2.48
CA ARG A 12 -13.02 -11.23 -3.74
C ARG A 12 -13.86 -9.96 -3.54
N ALA A 13 -14.88 -10.01 -2.65
CA ALA A 13 -15.69 -8.84 -2.34
C ALA A 13 -14.84 -7.75 -1.67
N GLU A 14 -13.94 -8.13 -0.76
CA GLU A 14 -12.98 -7.21 -0.14
C GLU A 14 -12.10 -6.53 -1.18
N ALA A 15 -11.51 -7.31 -2.13
CA ALA A 15 -10.69 -6.77 -3.20
C ALA A 15 -11.46 -5.79 -4.11
N LEU A 16 -12.70 -6.13 -4.49
CA LEU A 16 -13.55 -5.26 -5.31
C LEU A 16 -13.91 -3.96 -4.60
N LEU A 17 -14.24 -4.00 -3.30
CA LEU A 17 -14.57 -2.81 -2.53
C LEU A 17 -13.38 -1.86 -2.41
N TYR A 18 -12.17 -2.37 -2.13
CA TYR A 18 -10.97 -1.53 -2.10
C TYR A 18 -10.62 -0.93 -3.47
N ASN A 19 -10.88 -1.65 -4.56
CA ASN A 19 -10.64 -1.12 -5.89
C ASN A 19 -11.71 -0.10 -6.32
N ALA A 20 -12.97 -0.28 -5.91
CA ALA A 20 -14.03 0.71 -6.15
C ALA A 20 -13.73 2.04 -5.45
N ASP A 21 -13.28 1.99 -4.18
CA ASP A 21 -12.85 3.18 -3.43
C ASP A 21 -11.68 3.89 -4.13
N LYS A 22 -10.68 3.13 -4.59
CA LYS A 22 -9.54 3.70 -5.32
C LYS A 22 -9.93 4.33 -6.65
N ALA A 23 -10.83 3.69 -7.39
CA ALA A 23 -11.30 4.23 -8.67
C ALA A 23 -11.94 5.61 -8.46
N GLN A 24 -12.83 5.74 -7.48
CA GLN A 24 -13.47 7.01 -7.13
C GLN A 24 -12.45 8.06 -6.67
N HIS A 25 -11.55 7.68 -5.77
CA HIS A 25 -10.52 8.58 -5.24
C HIS A 25 -9.56 9.07 -6.34
N VAL A 26 -9.14 8.19 -7.24
CA VAL A 26 -8.26 8.57 -8.36
C VAL A 26 -8.94 9.57 -9.29
N ASP A 27 -10.21 9.32 -9.63
CA ASP A 27 -10.96 10.18 -10.56
C ASP A 27 -11.29 11.54 -9.95
N GLU A 28 -11.74 11.58 -8.71
CA GLU A 28 -12.22 12.82 -8.08
C GLU A 28 -11.11 13.66 -7.43
N VAL A 29 -10.02 13.04 -6.99
CA VAL A 29 -9.02 13.74 -6.16
C VAL A 29 -7.63 13.71 -6.80
N VAL A 30 -7.12 12.50 -7.13
CA VAL A 30 -5.71 12.37 -7.51
C VAL A 30 -5.45 12.98 -8.89
N ILE A 31 -6.20 12.57 -9.91
CA ILE A 31 -6.01 13.06 -11.29
C ILE A 31 -6.23 14.57 -11.40
N PRO A 32 -7.29 15.17 -10.81
CA PRO A 32 -7.44 16.61 -10.81
C PRO A 32 -6.27 17.35 -10.16
N ALA A 33 -5.80 16.88 -9.00
CA ALA A 33 -4.67 17.50 -8.32
C ALA A 33 -3.37 17.43 -9.14
N LEU A 34 -3.09 16.28 -9.77
CA LEU A 34 -1.93 16.12 -10.65
C LEU A 34 -2.01 17.03 -11.88
N ARG A 35 -3.21 17.20 -12.47
CA ARG A 35 -3.44 18.13 -13.60
C ARG A 35 -3.20 19.59 -13.22
N GLU A 36 -3.39 19.94 -11.95
CA GLU A 36 -3.06 21.25 -11.40
C GLU A 36 -1.57 21.41 -11.04
N GLY A 37 -0.72 20.41 -11.31
CA GLY A 37 0.71 20.41 -10.99
C GLY A 37 1.01 20.21 -9.51
N LYS A 38 0.07 19.68 -8.73
CA LYS A 38 0.25 19.40 -7.31
C LYS A 38 0.99 18.08 -7.09
N VAL A 39 1.74 18.00 -5.99
CA VAL A 39 2.26 16.73 -5.46
C VAL A 39 1.16 16.06 -4.66
N VAL A 40 0.88 14.80 -4.98
CA VAL A 40 -0.10 13.99 -4.26
C VAL A 40 0.62 12.98 -3.38
N VAL A 41 0.32 12.99 -2.08
CA VAL A 41 0.78 11.98 -1.12
C VAL A 41 -0.41 11.12 -0.72
N CYS A 42 -0.30 9.82 -0.96
CA CYS A 42 -1.36 8.86 -0.67
C CYS A 42 -0.87 7.84 0.38
N ASP A 43 -1.62 7.69 1.47
CA ASP A 43 -1.37 6.61 2.43
C ASP A 43 -2.04 5.34 1.92
N ARG A 44 -1.20 4.39 1.49
CA ARG A 44 -1.56 3.14 0.80
C ARG A 44 -2.22 3.37 -0.57
N TYR A 45 -1.82 2.54 -1.53
CA TYR A 45 -2.35 2.59 -2.90
C TYR A 45 -2.47 1.18 -3.49
N VAL A 46 -2.28 1.01 -4.79
CA VAL A 46 -2.41 -0.25 -5.54
C VAL A 46 -1.56 -1.37 -4.94
N ASP A 47 -0.30 -1.08 -4.60
CA ASP A 47 0.62 -2.06 -4.04
C ASP A 47 0.07 -2.70 -2.74
N SER A 48 -0.64 -1.91 -1.91
CA SER A 48 -1.32 -2.45 -0.73
C SER A 48 -2.44 -3.42 -1.10
N THR A 49 -3.23 -3.13 -2.14
CA THR A 49 -4.29 -4.04 -2.59
C THR A 49 -3.71 -5.37 -3.06
N ILE A 50 -2.62 -5.34 -3.84
CA ILE A 50 -1.96 -6.56 -4.33
C ILE A 50 -1.39 -7.37 -3.16
N ALA A 51 -0.73 -6.70 -2.20
CA ALA A 51 -0.14 -7.37 -1.05
C ALA A 51 -1.19 -7.94 -0.09
N TYR A 52 -2.20 -7.17 0.28
CA TYR A 52 -3.18 -7.59 1.30
C TYR A 52 -4.28 -8.50 0.71
N GLN A 53 -4.92 -8.11 -0.37
CA GLN A 53 -6.01 -8.87 -0.98
C GLN A 53 -5.50 -9.97 -1.91
N GLY A 54 -4.36 -9.77 -2.59
CA GLY A 54 -3.70 -10.81 -3.37
C GLY A 54 -3.00 -11.82 -2.46
N ALA A 55 -1.72 -11.60 -2.17
CA ALA A 55 -0.88 -12.54 -1.43
C ALA A 55 -1.40 -12.84 -0.02
N GLY A 56 -1.87 -11.83 0.73
CA GLY A 56 -2.40 -11.99 2.08
C GLY A 56 -3.64 -12.88 2.15
N ARG A 57 -4.63 -12.66 1.29
CA ARG A 57 -5.89 -13.41 1.23
C ARG A 57 -5.83 -14.65 0.32
N ALA A 58 -4.65 -15.01 -0.18
CA ALA A 58 -4.46 -16.14 -1.08
C ALA A 58 -5.30 -16.07 -2.38
N LEU A 59 -5.55 -14.85 -2.86
CA LEU A 59 -6.00 -14.61 -4.24
C LEU A 59 -4.77 -14.55 -5.15
N ASP A 60 -4.98 -14.71 -6.45
CA ASP A 60 -3.89 -14.53 -7.42
C ASP A 60 -3.46 -13.06 -7.46
N PRO A 61 -2.19 -12.73 -7.12
CA PRO A 61 -1.73 -11.34 -7.10
C PRO A 61 -1.77 -10.68 -8.49
N GLY A 62 -1.64 -11.47 -9.56
CA GLY A 62 -1.73 -10.98 -10.94
C GLY A 62 -3.14 -10.54 -11.29
N GLU A 63 -4.18 -11.34 -10.95
CA GLU A 63 -5.58 -10.95 -11.14
C GLU A 63 -5.94 -9.69 -10.34
N VAL A 64 -5.52 -9.63 -9.07
CA VAL A 64 -5.74 -8.47 -8.21
C VAL A 64 -5.00 -7.24 -8.75
N GLY A 65 -3.78 -7.42 -9.26
CA GLY A 65 -3.00 -6.35 -9.89
C GLY A 65 -3.65 -5.80 -11.16
N GLN A 66 -4.18 -6.66 -12.03
CA GLN A 66 -4.91 -6.24 -13.23
C GLN A 66 -6.18 -5.46 -12.86
N LEU A 67 -6.94 -5.93 -11.89
CA LEU A 67 -8.12 -5.24 -11.39
C LEU A 67 -7.77 -3.87 -10.82
N ALA A 68 -6.70 -3.78 -10.03
CA ALA A 68 -6.24 -2.52 -9.44
C ALA A 68 -5.71 -1.54 -10.51
N CYS A 69 -4.99 -2.03 -11.51
CA CYS A 69 -4.55 -1.23 -12.65
C CYS A 69 -5.74 -0.67 -13.43
N TRP A 70 -6.74 -1.49 -13.72
CA TRP A 70 -7.97 -1.05 -14.38
C TRP A 70 -8.72 0.01 -13.55
N ALA A 71 -8.88 -0.22 -12.25
CA ALA A 71 -9.57 0.68 -11.34
C ALA A 71 -8.89 2.05 -11.21
N THR A 72 -7.57 2.10 -11.35
CA THR A 72 -6.79 3.34 -11.24
C THR A 72 -6.35 3.91 -12.60
N THR A 73 -6.94 3.43 -13.70
CA THR A 73 -6.59 3.85 -15.07
C THR A 73 -5.08 3.74 -15.37
N GLY A 74 -4.40 2.79 -14.74
CA GLY A 74 -2.96 2.57 -14.88
C GLY A 74 -2.08 3.62 -14.19
N LEU A 75 -2.65 4.50 -13.36
CA LEU A 75 -1.87 5.49 -12.63
C LEU A 75 -0.98 4.81 -11.59
N VAL A 76 0.33 4.98 -11.71
CA VAL A 76 1.34 4.48 -10.78
C VAL A 76 2.07 5.64 -10.10
N PRO A 77 2.45 5.51 -8.82
CA PRO A 77 3.22 6.54 -8.14
C PRO A 77 4.66 6.63 -8.67
N ASP A 78 5.23 7.83 -8.69
CA ASP A 78 6.64 8.06 -9.02
C ASP A 78 7.58 7.48 -7.95
N VAL A 79 7.12 7.47 -6.70
CA VAL A 79 7.83 6.81 -5.60
C VAL A 79 6.85 6.16 -4.62
N THR A 80 7.19 4.94 -4.20
CA THR A 80 6.54 4.24 -3.09
C THR A 80 7.53 4.11 -1.94
N VAL A 81 7.21 4.70 -0.80
CA VAL A 81 7.99 4.53 0.43
C VAL A 81 7.50 3.29 1.17
N LEU A 82 8.35 2.31 1.32
CA LEU A 82 8.08 1.10 2.10
C LEU A 82 8.81 1.17 3.43
N LEU A 83 8.07 1.29 4.52
CA LEU A 83 8.60 1.19 5.88
C LEU A 83 8.60 -0.27 6.30
N ASP A 84 9.74 -0.94 6.17
CA ASP A 84 9.88 -2.36 6.49
C ASP A 84 10.07 -2.57 7.99
N VAL A 85 9.26 -3.47 8.55
CA VAL A 85 9.37 -3.96 9.93
C VAL A 85 8.95 -5.42 9.99
N ASP A 86 9.60 -6.19 10.85
CA ASP A 86 9.16 -7.56 11.12
C ASP A 86 7.81 -7.54 11.84
N PRO A 87 6.76 -8.22 11.31
CA PRO A 87 5.45 -8.25 11.94
C PRO A 87 5.49 -8.79 13.37
N CYS A 88 6.35 -9.77 13.65
CA CYS A 88 6.51 -10.35 14.98
C CYS A 88 7.03 -9.33 16.00
N GLU A 89 7.76 -8.32 15.56
CA GLU A 89 8.27 -7.24 16.41
C GLU A 89 7.27 -6.07 16.55
N GLY A 90 6.31 -5.95 15.63
CA GLY A 90 5.35 -4.83 15.55
C GLY A 90 4.01 -5.07 16.24
N ALA A 91 3.54 -6.31 16.28
CA ALA A 91 2.17 -6.69 16.63
C ALA A 91 1.72 -6.38 18.08
N GLY A 92 2.63 -6.02 18.97
CA GLY A 92 2.32 -5.78 20.39
C GLY A 92 1.78 -4.39 20.75
N LYS A 93 1.67 -3.44 19.83
CA LYS A 93 1.44 -2.02 20.14
C LYS A 93 0.09 -1.44 19.71
N ILE A 94 -0.74 -2.19 19.00
CA ILE A 94 -2.03 -1.69 18.51
C ILE A 94 -3.13 -2.15 19.45
N ALA A 95 -3.73 -1.19 20.18
CA ALA A 95 -4.75 -1.47 21.20
C ALA A 95 -6.11 -1.90 20.63
N ALA A 96 -6.46 -1.45 19.42
CA ALA A 96 -7.67 -1.86 18.71
C ALA A 96 -7.29 -2.30 17.30
N LYS A 97 -7.28 -3.62 17.08
CA LYS A 97 -6.96 -4.19 15.77
C LYS A 97 -8.14 -4.09 14.83
N ASP A 98 -7.92 -3.56 13.65
CA ASP A 98 -8.90 -3.66 12.57
C ASP A 98 -8.95 -5.10 11.99
N ARG A 99 -9.81 -5.32 11.00
CA ARG A 99 -9.99 -6.61 10.37
C ARG A 99 -8.72 -7.17 9.71
N LEU A 100 -7.89 -6.32 9.14
CA LEU A 100 -6.64 -6.72 8.51
C LEU A 100 -5.56 -6.98 9.56
N GLU A 101 -5.48 -6.14 10.57
CA GLU A 101 -4.54 -6.29 11.70
C GLU A 101 -4.82 -7.52 12.56
N ALA A 102 -6.07 -7.97 12.61
CA ALA A 102 -6.50 -9.18 13.29
C ALA A 102 -6.26 -10.49 12.51
N ALA A 103 -5.74 -10.43 11.28
CA ALA A 103 -5.65 -11.58 10.38
C ALA A 103 -4.54 -12.61 10.74
N GLY A 104 -3.69 -12.31 11.73
CA GLY A 104 -2.65 -13.21 12.25
C GLY A 104 -1.28 -13.03 11.61
N ASP A 105 -0.26 -13.57 12.27
CA ASP A 105 1.15 -13.32 11.92
C ASP A 105 1.53 -13.88 10.55
N GLU A 106 1.03 -15.05 10.19
CA GLU A 106 1.30 -15.67 8.89
C GLU A 106 0.77 -14.81 7.72
N PHE A 107 -0.39 -14.20 7.89
CA PHE A 107 -0.93 -13.24 6.93
C PHE A 107 0.01 -12.05 6.75
N HIS A 108 0.47 -11.45 7.85
CA HIS A 108 1.35 -10.28 7.82
C HIS A 108 2.73 -10.61 7.26
N LEU A 109 3.26 -11.81 7.51
CA LEU A 109 4.50 -12.27 6.90
C LEU A 109 4.39 -12.39 5.38
N ARG A 110 3.28 -12.96 4.87
CA ARG A 110 3.03 -13.02 3.42
C ARG A 110 2.91 -11.62 2.80
N VAL A 111 2.19 -10.72 3.46
CA VAL A 111 2.03 -9.33 3.02
C VAL A 111 3.39 -8.63 2.97
N ARG A 112 4.19 -8.72 4.03
CA ARG A 112 5.54 -8.14 4.06
C ARG A 112 6.41 -8.67 2.94
N GLN A 113 6.47 -10.00 2.78
CA GLN A 113 7.28 -10.62 1.74
C GLN A 113 6.88 -10.11 0.35
N HIS A 114 5.58 -10.02 0.08
CA HIS A 114 5.11 -9.51 -1.21
C HIS A 114 5.50 -8.04 -1.46
N PHE A 115 5.47 -7.18 -0.44
CA PHE A 115 5.97 -5.80 -0.58
C PHE A 115 7.47 -5.77 -0.89
N LEU A 116 8.27 -6.62 -0.26
CA LEU A 116 9.70 -6.72 -0.55
C LEU A 116 9.95 -7.24 -1.97
N ASP A 117 9.17 -8.20 -2.44
CA ASP A 117 9.25 -8.72 -3.80
C ASP A 117 8.88 -7.62 -4.83
N LEU A 118 7.84 -6.83 -4.59
CA LEU A 118 7.48 -5.68 -5.41
C LEU A 118 8.60 -4.63 -5.44
N ALA A 119 9.21 -4.36 -4.29
CA ALA A 119 10.32 -3.42 -4.19
C ALA A 119 11.55 -3.91 -4.96
N ALA A 120 11.85 -5.20 -4.89
CA ALA A 120 12.94 -5.82 -5.64
C ALA A 120 12.68 -5.81 -7.16
N ALA A 121 11.43 -6.01 -7.58
CA ALA A 121 11.04 -5.96 -8.99
C ALA A 121 11.06 -4.53 -9.58
N HIS A 122 10.86 -3.52 -8.74
CA HIS A 122 10.77 -2.12 -9.17
C HIS A 122 11.67 -1.17 -8.34
N PRO A 123 13.00 -1.41 -8.29
CA PRO A 123 13.91 -0.69 -7.39
C PRO A 123 13.97 0.82 -7.63
N GLN A 124 13.66 1.27 -8.84
CA GLN A 124 13.62 2.70 -9.17
C GLN A 124 12.41 3.42 -8.56
N ARG A 125 11.31 2.71 -8.35
CA ARG A 125 10.08 3.24 -7.77
C ARG A 125 10.05 3.15 -6.25
N TYR A 126 10.70 2.15 -5.67
CA TYR A 126 10.63 1.91 -4.23
C TYR A 126 11.79 2.56 -3.46
N LEU A 127 11.44 3.20 -2.34
CA LEU A 127 12.36 3.58 -1.28
C LEU A 127 12.06 2.71 -0.06
N VAL A 128 12.87 1.68 0.16
CA VAL A 128 12.70 0.76 1.30
C VAL A 128 13.50 1.30 2.48
N LEU A 129 12.83 1.56 3.59
CA LEU A 129 13.43 2.08 4.81
C LEU A 129 13.10 1.18 5.99
N ASN A 130 14.07 0.97 6.88
CA ASN A 130 13.80 0.29 8.13
C ASN A 130 12.92 1.18 9.04
N ALA A 131 11.73 0.70 9.39
CA ALA A 131 10.76 1.43 10.21
C ALA A 131 11.24 1.67 11.66
N ARG A 132 12.34 1.05 12.10
CA ARG A 132 12.97 1.26 13.43
C ARG A 132 13.88 2.49 13.47
N LYS A 133 14.23 3.06 12.34
CA LYS A 133 14.96 4.32 12.30
C LYS A 133 14.15 5.44 12.96
N SER A 134 14.84 6.48 13.41
CA SER A 134 14.18 7.66 13.95
C SER A 134 13.30 8.34 12.89
N ARG A 135 12.24 9.01 13.34
CA ARG A 135 11.38 9.80 12.44
C ARG A 135 12.17 10.80 11.60
N LYS A 136 13.24 11.37 12.19
CA LYS A 136 14.12 12.32 11.52
C LYS A 136 14.85 11.66 10.35
N GLU A 137 15.51 10.52 10.57
CA GLU A 137 16.22 9.79 9.51
C GLU A 137 15.31 9.35 8.38
N ILE A 138 14.10 8.85 8.73
CA ILE A 138 13.09 8.46 7.75
C ILE A 138 12.65 9.68 6.93
N SER A 139 12.33 10.79 7.58
CA SER A 139 11.90 12.02 6.93
C SER A 139 12.98 12.58 6.00
N GLU A 140 14.23 12.62 6.45
CA GLU A 140 15.35 13.10 5.64
C GLU A 140 15.55 12.25 4.38
N ALA A 141 15.47 10.91 4.50
CA ALA A 141 15.60 10.01 3.35
C ALA A 141 14.44 10.20 2.34
N ILE A 142 13.20 10.38 2.84
CA ILE A 142 12.04 10.65 1.98
C ILE A 142 12.19 12.00 1.29
N CYS A 143 12.53 13.06 2.02
CA CYS A 143 12.73 14.38 1.46
C CYS A 143 13.82 14.39 0.38
N GLN A 144 14.95 13.74 0.61
CA GLN A 144 16.02 13.62 -0.37
C GLN A 144 15.53 12.93 -1.66
N ARG A 145 14.79 11.82 -1.53
CA ARG A 145 14.25 11.08 -2.68
C ARG A 145 13.24 11.91 -3.47
N VAL A 146 12.29 12.56 -2.78
CA VAL A 146 11.26 13.38 -3.41
C VAL A 146 11.85 14.63 -4.07
N THR A 147 12.80 15.32 -3.40
CA THR A 147 13.48 16.49 -3.97
C THR A 147 14.24 16.11 -5.24
N GLY A 148 14.87 14.94 -5.28
CA GLY A 148 15.53 14.44 -6.49
C GLY A 148 14.55 14.21 -7.66
N LEU A 149 13.32 13.78 -7.37
CA LEU A 149 12.28 13.61 -8.42
C LEU A 149 11.71 14.93 -8.92
N LEU A 150 11.60 15.94 -8.06
CA LEU A 150 11.02 17.24 -8.43
C LEU A 150 12.00 18.14 -9.19
N ASN A 151 13.30 17.88 -9.08
CA ASN A 151 14.36 18.69 -9.71
C ASN A 151 14.93 18.05 -11.00
N GLY A 152 14.53 16.85 -11.34
CA GLY A 152 14.96 16.14 -12.57
C GLY A 152 13.91 16.20 -13.63
#